data_ad20d45321cbaaf0212a676dbe8bc280
#
_entry.id   ad20d45321cbaaf0212a676dbe8bc280
#
_cell.length_a   1.000
_cell.length_b   1.000
_cell.length_c   1.000
_cell.angle_alpha   90.00
_cell.angle_beta   90.00
_cell.angle_gamma   90.00
#
_symmetry.space_group_name_H-M   'P 1'
#
loop_
_entity.id
_entity.type
_entity.pdbx_description
1 polymer ?
#
loop_
_entity_poly.entity_id
_entity_poly.type
_entity_poly.pdbx_seq_one_letter_code
_entity_poly.pdbx_strand_id
1 'polypeptide(L)'
;GIDATTCHWLSQKLSDQVFNLVAAGQFKRGKSTVINALLGEPLVPAGVVPLTSVITVIQSGRAPAAYATLRYGQKRPIEMAELGAYVTERGNPGNVKSVERVVIEHPSPWLADGVRLVDTPGIASVYEHNTDETRKYLPQADAVLFIASVDQPVSRAELDFLRDIRRYAGKIFCLLNKTDYLRAEELQESLAFSVRAIRKALGTDDVPVFPVSARLALQGKMGNNPASLS
;
A
#
# COMPACT_ATOMS: atom_id res chain seq x y z
N GLY A 1 13.72 19.07 20.36
CA GLY A 1 12.60 18.77 21.24
C GLY A 1 11.39 18.39 20.42
N ILE A 2 10.52 17.55 20.97
CA ILE A 2 9.25 17.16 20.33
C ILE A 2 8.34 18.39 20.45
N ASP A 3 7.77 18.86 19.34
CA ASP A 3 6.85 19.99 19.35
C ASP A 3 5.45 19.60 19.86
N ALA A 4 4.64 20.59 20.27
CA ALA A 4 3.31 20.35 20.82
C ALA A 4 2.36 19.64 19.84
N THR A 5 2.52 19.86 18.53
CA THR A 5 1.72 19.24 17.47
C THR A 5 2.02 17.75 17.39
N THR A 6 3.31 17.39 17.44
CA THR A 6 3.75 15.98 17.47
C THR A 6 3.29 15.28 18.76
N CYS A 7 3.35 15.95 19.92
CA CYS A 7 2.85 15.40 21.18
C CYS A 7 1.34 15.15 21.13
N HIS A 8 0.57 16.08 20.62
CA HIS A 8 -0.89 15.94 20.48
C HIS A 8 -1.25 14.79 19.53
N TRP A 9 -0.59 14.71 18.38
CA TRP A 9 -0.77 13.64 17.42
C TRP A 9 -0.44 12.25 18.00
N LEU A 10 0.69 12.12 18.72
CA LEU A 10 1.07 10.87 19.39
C LEU A 10 0.07 10.48 20.48
N SER A 11 -0.40 11.44 21.27
CA SER A 11 -1.40 11.21 22.32
C SER A 11 -2.72 10.71 21.72
N GLN A 12 -3.17 11.33 20.63
CA GLN A 12 -4.39 10.92 19.94
C GLN A 12 -4.23 9.53 19.31
N LYS A 13 -3.08 9.24 18.68
CA LYS A 13 -2.77 7.95 18.10
C LYS A 13 -2.75 6.81 19.12
N LEU A 14 -2.17 7.06 20.31
CA LEU A 14 -2.17 6.12 21.43
C LEU A 14 -3.58 5.90 22.00
N SER A 15 -4.38 6.97 22.07
CA SER A 15 -5.77 6.89 22.49
C SER A 15 -6.65 6.08 21.53
N ASP A 16 -6.44 6.27 20.25
CA ASP A 16 -7.22 5.62 19.17
C ASP A 16 -6.81 4.16 18.94
N GLN A 17 -5.70 3.70 19.51
CA GLN A 17 -5.13 2.35 19.32
C GLN A 17 -5.04 1.94 17.84
N VAL A 18 -4.62 2.86 16.97
CA VAL A 18 -4.59 2.68 15.52
C VAL A 18 -3.17 2.34 15.06
N PHE A 19 -3.07 1.33 14.19
CA PHE A 19 -1.84 0.92 13.53
C PHE A 19 -1.96 1.03 12.01
N ASN A 20 -1.24 1.98 11.41
CA ASN A 20 -1.25 2.21 9.97
C ASN A 20 -0.15 1.39 9.27
N LEU A 21 -0.55 0.35 8.54
CA LEU A 21 0.31 -0.43 7.66
C LEU A 21 0.17 0.11 6.23
N VAL A 22 1.18 0.85 5.78
CA VAL A 22 1.14 1.58 4.51
C VAL A 22 1.78 0.76 3.39
N ALA A 23 1.03 0.46 2.34
CA ALA A 23 1.56 -0.15 1.13
C ALA A 23 2.16 0.94 0.22
N ALA A 24 3.46 0.88 -0.01
CA ALA A 24 4.20 1.87 -0.78
C ALA A 24 5.11 1.20 -1.82
N GLY A 25 5.39 1.89 -2.92
CA GLY A 25 6.22 1.38 -4.01
C GLY A 25 5.83 2.00 -5.35
N GLN A 26 6.61 1.68 -6.38
CA GLN A 26 6.39 2.22 -7.71
C GLN A 26 5.06 1.75 -8.32
N PHE A 27 4.59 2.51 -9.29
CA PHE A 27 3.46 2.11 -10.13
C PHE A 27 3.68 0.71 -10.77
N LYS A 28 2.60 -0.08 -10.91
CA LYS A 28 2.60 -1.47 -11.46
C LYS A 28 3.32 -2.54 -10.62
N ARG A 29 3.78 -2.26 -9.43
CA ARG A 29 4.39 -3.30 -8.55
C ARG A 29 3.35 -4.21 -7.87
N GLY A 30 2.05 -3.84 -7.90
CA GLY A 30 0.95 -4.65 -7.39
C GLY A 30 0.54 -4.34 -5.95
N LYS A 31 0.68 -3.08 -5.49
CA LYS A 31 0.26 -2.64 -4.15
C LYS A 31 -1.19 -3.02 -3.83
N SER A 32 -2.12 -2.54 -4.63
CA SER A 32 -3.55 -2.85 -4.46
C SER A 32 -3.85 -4.35 -4.54
N THR A 33 -3.11 -5.11 -5.37
CA THR A 33 -3.24 -6.57 -5.43
C THR A 33 -2.77 -7.24 -4.15
N VAL A 34 -1.67 -6.76 -3.55
CA VAL A 34 -1.19 -7.25 -2.23
C VAL A 34 -2.23 -6.99 -1.15
N ILE A 35 -2.80 -5.79 -1.11
CA ILE A 35 -3.86 -5.45 -0.15
C ILE A 35 -5.08 -6.37 -0.34
N ASN A 36 -5.54 -6.54 -1.57
CA ASN A 36 -6.64 -7.46 -1.89
C ASN A 36 -6.31 -8.90 -1.48
N ALA A 37 -5.07 -9.34 -1.69
CA ALA A 37 -4.63 -10.68 -1.26
C ALA A 37 -4.60 -10.83 0.26
N LEU A 38 -4.21 -9.80 1.01
CA LEU A 38 -4.28 -9.81 2.48
C LEU A 38 -5.74 -9.93 2.96
N LEU A 39 -6.64 -9.19 2.34
CA LEU A 39 -8.07 -9.21 2.68
C LEU A 39 -8.79 -10.49 2.18
N GLY A 40 -8.32 -11.08 1.08
CA GLY A 40 -8.91 -12.27 0.46
C GLY A 40 -9.98 -11.98 -0.58
N GLU A 41 -10.16 -10.72 -0.95
CA GLU A 41 -11.15 -10.29 -1.94
C GLU A 41 -10.71 -9.03 -2.70
N PRO A 42 -11.24 -8.77 -3.93
CA PRO A 42 -10.86 -7.63 -4.76
C PRO A 42 -11.57 -6.34 -4.30
N LEU A 43 -11.19 -5.83 -3.13
CA LEU A 43 -11.81 -4.67 -2.51
C LEU A 43 -11.35 -3.34 -3.14
N VAL A 44 -10.04 -3.16 -3.33
CA VAL A 44 -9.49 -1.96 -3.96
C VAL A 44 -9.24 -2.20 -5.45
N PRO A 45 -9.51 -1.19 -6.31
CA PRO A 45 -9.27 -1.33 -7.74
C PRO A 45 -7.80 -1.67 -8.03
N ALA A 46 -7.57 -2.71 -8.81
CA ALA A 46 -6.25 -3.14 -9.27
C ALA A 46 -6.24 -3.31 -10.78
N GLY A 47 -5.17 -2.91 -11.47
CA GLY A 47 -5.11 -3.02 -12.93
C GLY A 47 -3.83 -2.50 -13.57
N VAL A 48 -3.80 -2.50 -14.91
CA VAL A 48 -2.61 -2.21 -15.73
C VAL A 48 -2.34 -0.71 -15.91
N VAL A 49 -3.37 0.13 -15.83
CA VAL A 49 -3.27 1.60 -15.94
C VAL A 49 -3.04 2.18 -14.54
N PRO A 50 -2.37 3.34 -14.36
CA PRO A 50 -2.28 4.00 -13.05
C PRO A 50 -3.67 4.20 -12.48
N LEU A 51 -4.00 3.41 -11.45
CA LEU A 51 -5.35 3.40 -10.93
C LEU A 51 -5.45 4.28 -9.68
N THR A 52 -4.57 4.09 -8.71
CA THR A 52 -4.68 4.81 -7.44
C THR A 52 -4.14 6.23 -7.57
N SER A 53 -4.99 7.23 -7.40
CA SER A 53 -4.64 8.65 -7.39
C SER A 53 -4.89 9.32 -6.02
N VAL A 54 -5.55 8.61 -5.12
CA VAL A 54 -5.96 9.10 -3.80
C VAL A 54 -5.62 8.05 -2.74
N ILE A 55 -5.16 8.48 -1.58
CA ILE A 55 -4.94 7.60 -0.43
C ILE A 55 -6.23 6.87 -0.07
N THR A 56 -6.16 5.54 0.00
CA THR A 56 -7.29 4.70 0.40
C THR A 56 -6.96 3.99 1.70
N VAL A 57 -7.72 4.26 2.74
CA VAL A 57 -7.59 3.65 4.07
C VAL A 57 -8.64 2.57 4.22
N ILE A 58 -8.21 1.35 4.51
CA ILE A 58 -9.10 0.23 4.80
C ILE A 58 -9.01 -0.07 6.29
N GLN A 59 -10.13 -0.03 6.97
CA GLN A 59 -10.23 -0.23 8.42
C GLN A 59 -11.36 -1.19 8.80
N SER A 60 -11.35 -1.65 10.05
CA SER A 60 -12.41 -2.50 10.58
C SER A 60 -13.76 -1.80 10.53
N GLY A 61 -14.79 -2.54 10.13
CA GLY A 61 -16.18 -2.13 10.13
C GLY A 61 -17.10 -3.33 10.28
N ARG A 62 -18.33 -3.11 10.75
CA ARG A 62 -19.33 -4.19 10.93
C ARG A 62 -19.83 -4.75 9.60
N ALA A 63 -19.85 -3.93 8.57
CA ALA A 63 -20.27 -4.27 7.21
C ALA A 63 -19.45 -3.45 6.22
N PRO A 64 -19.31 -3.92 4.95
CA PRO A 64 -18.66 -3.15 3.91
C PRO A 64 -19.36 -1.79 3.70
N ALA A 65 -18.59 -0.71 3.83
CA ALA A 65 -19.03 0.66 3.58
C ALA A 65 -17.86 1.50 3.07
N ALA A 66 -18.13 2.54 2.31
CA ALA A 66 -17.11 3.47 1.86
C ALA A 66 -17.56 4.93 1.96
N TYR A 67 -16.61 5.83 2.21
CA TYR A 67 -16.84 7.26 2.12
C TYR A 67 -15.58 8.03 1.71
N ALA A 68 -15.77 9.08 0.93
CA ALA A 68 -14.72 10.05 0.63
C ALA A 68 -14.67 11.13 1.70
N THR A 69 -13.46 11.46 2.15
CA THR A 69 -13.21 12.70 2.88
C THR A 69 -12.75 13.74 1.86
N LEU A 70 -13.52 14.80 1.71
CA LEU A 70 -13.21 15.92 0.84
C LEU A 70 -12.44 16.99 1.60
N ARG A 71 -11.90 17.99 0.89
CA ARG A 71 -11.28 19.17 1.53
C ARG A 71 -12.22 19.74 2.58
N TYR A 72 -11.66 20.24 3.66
CA TYR A 72 -12.37 20.76 4.86
C TYR A 72 -13.10 19.70 5.69
N GLY A 73 -12.72 18.40 5.55
CA GLY A 73 -13.22 17.32 6.41
C GLY A 73 -14.65 16.84 6.09
N GLN A 74 -15.26 17.33 5.02
CA GLN A 74 -16.60 16.90 4.61
C GLN A 74 -16.57 15.42 4.18
N LYS A 75 -17.41 14.59 4.80
CA LYS A 75 -17.56 13.17 4.45
C LYS A 75 -18.71 12.96 3.49
N ARG A 76 -18.45 12.23 2.41
CA ARG A 76 -19.45 11.84 1.42
C ARG A 76 -19.50 10.32 1.32
N PRO A 77 -20.63 9.67 1.61
CA PRO A 77 -20.81 8.24 1.36
C PRO A 77 -20.58 7.89 -0.11
N ILE A 78 -20.01 6.72 -0.36
CA ILE A 78 -19.74 6.19 -1.70
C ILE A 78 -20.28 4.76 -1.74
N GLU A 79 -21.03 4.43 -2.78
CA GLU A 79 -21.36 3.05 -3.09
C GLU A 79 -20.09 2.28 -3.47
N MET A 80 -19.95 1.03 -2.97
CA MET A 80 -18.79 0.21 -3.25
C MET A 80 -18.52 0.02 -4.75
N ALA A 81 -19.57 -0.04 -5.56
CA ALA A 81 -19.47 -0.13 -7.02
C ALA A 81 -18.90 1.14 -7.67
N GLU A 82 -19.01 2.30 -7.00
CA GLU A 82 -18.52 3.60 -7.48
C GLU A 82 -17.12 3.93 -6.97
N LEU A 83 -16.52 3.09 -6.15
CA LEU A 83 -15.22 3.34 -5.53
C LEU A 83 -14.16 3.78 -6.56
N GLY A 84 -14.13 3.11 -7.72
CA GLY A 84 -13.22 3.44 -8.82
C GLY A 84 -13.36 4.87 -9.34
N ALA A 85 -14.54 5.47 -9.23
CA ALA A 85 -14.78 6.86 -9.66
C ALA A 85 -14.15 7.92 -8.72
N TYR A 86 -13.66 7.50 -7.55
CA TYR A 86 -13.03 8.39 -6.56
C TYR A 86 -11.54 8.14 -6.41
N VAL A 87 -11.11 6.87 -6.47
CA VAL A 87 -9.74 6.50 -6.13
C VAL A 87 -8.82 6.34 -7.32
N THR A 88 -9.34 6.31 -8.57
CA THR A 88 -8.52 6.04 -9.75
C THR A 88 -8.30 7.28 -10.60
N GLU A 89 -7.15 7.35 -11.29
CA GLU A 89 -6.88 8.41 -12.28
C GLU A 89 -7.93 8.47 -13.39
N ARG A 90 -8.49 7.32 -13.79
CA ARG A 90 -9.54 7.27 -14.79
C ARG A 90 -10.85 7.89 -14.29
N GLY A 91 -11.20 7.64 -13.05
CA GLY A 91 -12.47 8.11 -12.45
C GLY A 91 -12.38 9.48 -11.79
N ASN A 92 -11.17 9.91 -11.41
CA ASN A 92 -10.89 11.17 -10.73
C ASN A 92 -9.54 11.74 -11.20
N PRO A 93 -9.41 12.08 -12.48
CA PRO A 93 -8.15 12.51 -13.09
C PRO A 93 -7.62 13.77 -12.40
N GLY A 94 -6.32 13.71 -12.00
CA GLY A 94 -5.69 14.83 -11.30
C GLY A 94 -6.40 15.22 -10.00
N ASN A 95 -7.19 14.32 -9.42
CA ASN A 95 -7.99 14.55 -8.22
C ASN A 95 -8.95 15.78 -8.33
N VAL A 96 -9.60 15.95 -9.47
CA VAL A 96 -10.54 17.07 -9.71
C VAL A 96 -11.70 17.12 -8.71
N LYS A 97 -12.04 15.98 -8.08
CA LYS A 97 -13.07 15.89 -7.03
C LYS A 97 -12.57 16.37 -5.67
N SER A 98 -11.32 16.81 -5.56
CA SER A 98 -10.71 17.29 -4.31
C SER A 98 -10.87 16.34 -3.13
N VAL A 99 -10.69 15.04 -3.39
CA VAL A 99 -10.72 13.98 -2.37
C VAL A 99 -9.40 13.97 -1.62
N GLU A 100 -9.41 14.10 -0.31
CA GLU A 100 -8.22 13.97 0.53
C GLU A 100 -7.86 12.49 0.75
N ARG A 101 -8.87 11.69 1.04
CA ARG A 101 -8.74 10.23 1.20
C ARG A 101 -10.09 9.55 1.03
N VAL A 102 -10.04 8.28 0.69
CA VAL A 102 -11.20 7.39 0.76
C VAL A 102 -11.00 6.45 1.93
N VAL A 103 -12.05 6.21 2.69
CA VAL A 103 -12.06 5.23 3.77
C VAL A 103 -13.03 4.11 3.41
N ILE A 104 -12.55 2.87 3.53
CA ILE A 104 -13.34 1.67 3.34
C ILE A 104 -13.43 0.95 4.69
N GLU A 105 -14.62 0.67 5.13
CA GLU A 105 -14.91 -0.17 6.29
C GLU A 105 -15.15 -1.60 5.82
N HIS A 106 -14.51 -2.57 6.49
CA HIS A 106 -14.56 -3.97 6.07
C HIS A 106 -14.44 -4.92 7.27
N PRO A 107 -15.23 -6.02 7.33
CA PRO A 107 -15.24 -6.93 8.48
C PRO A 107 -14.13 -8.00 8.45
N SER A 108 -12.97 -7.68 7.90
CA SER A 108 -11.83 -8.60 7.83
C SER A 108 -11.13 -8.76 9.18
N PRO A 109 -10.77 -9.99 9.61
CA PRO A 109 -9.95 -10.23 10.79
C PRO A 109 -8.57 -9.53 10.74
N TRP A 110 -8.02 -9.28 9.56
CA TRP A 110 -6.77 -8.53 9.35
C TRP A 110 -6.83 -7.07 9.81
N LEU A 111 -8.02 -6.54 9.98
CA LEU A 111 -8.28 -5.16 10.39
C LEU A 111 -8.68 -5.06 11.86
N ALA A 112 -8.67 -6.18 12.58
CA ALA A 112 -8.96 -6.20 14.01
C ALA A 112 -7.92 -5.38 14.79
N ASP A 113 -8.23 -5.06 16.02
CA ASP A 113 -7.34 -4.37 16.97
C ASP A 113 -6.75 -3.05 16.44
N GLY A 114 -7.53 -2.32 15.63
CA GLY A 114 -7.17 -1.00 15.13
C GLY A 114 -6.19 -0.99 13.93
N VAL A 115 -5.91 -2.14 13.32
CA VAL A 115 -5.08 -2.19 12.11
C VAL A 115 -5.80 -1.51 10.94
N ARG A 116 -5.08 -0.62 10.26
CA ARG A 116 -5.48 0.01 9.00
C ARG A 116 -4.52 -0.38 7.89
N LEU A 117 -5.04 -0.90 6.80
CA LEU A 117 -4.28 -1.06 5.57
C LEU A 117 -4.44 0.22 4.73
N VAL A 118 -3.34 0.75 4.24
CA VAL A 118 -3.36 2.00 3.49
C VAL A 118 -2.78 1.77 2.10
N ASP A 119 -3.62 1.88 1.07
CA ASP A 119 -3.17 1.88 -0.32
C ASP A 119 -2.77 3.30 -0.73
N THR A 120 -1.55 3.44 -1.25
CA THR A 120 -1.02 4.72 -1.68
C THR A 120 -0.89 4.79 -3.20
N PRO A 121 -1.01 5.99 -3.79
CA PRO A 121 -0.60 6.20 -5.17
C PRO A 121 0.81 5.71 -5.44
N GLY A 122 1.06 5.21 -6.67
CA GLY A 122 2.38 4.73 -7.06
C GLY A 122 3.38 5.88 -7.22
N ILE A 123 4.56 5.74 -6.62
CA ILE A 123 5.67 6.67 -6.86
C ILE A 123 6.21 6.53 -8.28
N ALA A 124 6.90 7.56 -8.77
CA ALA A 124 7.48 7.61 -10.11
C ALA A 124 6.45 7.24 -11.20
N SER A 125 5.19 7.56 -10.99
CA SER A 125 4.16 7.51 -12.02
C SER A 125 4.31 8.72 -12.93
N VAL A 126 3.65 8.69 -14.10
CA VAL A 126 3.58 9.84 -15.00
C VAL A 126 2.85 11.05 -14.37
N TYR A 127 2.23 10.85 -13.24
CA TYR A 127 1.53 11.86 -12.45
C TYR A 127 2.37 12.20 -11.20
N GLU A 128 3.06 13.34 -11.23
CA GLU A 128 3.97 13.78 -10.14
C GLU A 128 3.25 13.92 -8.79
N HIS A 129 2.00 14.42 -8.79
CA HIS A 129 1.20 14.57 -7.59
C HIS A 129 1.00 13.27 -6.79
N ASN A 130 1.02 12.11 -7.45
CA ASN A 130 0.88 10.81 -6.79
C ASN A 130 2.04 10.53 -5.82
N THR A 131 3.25 10.92 -6.21
CA THR A 131 4.44 10.77 -5.36
C THR A 131 4.35 11.68 -4.14
N ASP A 132 3.87 12.90 -4.31
CA ASP A 132 3.74 13.89 -3.23
C ASP A 132 2.68 13.48 -2.22
N GLU A 133 1.53 12.98 -2.67
CA GLU A 133 0.48 12.49 -1.78
C GLU A 133 0.97 11.29 -0.93
N THR A 134 1.70 10.38 -1.54
CA THR A 134 2.32 9.26 -0.80
C THR A 134 3.32 9.77 0.23
N ARG A 135 4.21 10.70 -0.11
CA ARG A 135 5.19 11.28 0.82
C ARG A 135 4.54 12.02 1.98
N LYS A 136 3.47 12.77 1.74
CA LYS A 136 2.71 13.47 2.78
C LYS A 136 2.07 12.52 3.80
N TYR A 137 1.74 11.29 3.37
CA TYR A 137 1.13 10.31 4.25
C TYR A 137 2.15 9.49 5.06
N LEU A 138 3.40 9.34 4.60
CA LEU A 138 4.43 8.54 5.27
C LEU A 138 4.64 8.86 6.76
N PRO A 139 4.59 10.12 7.23
CA PRO A 139 4.71 10.43 8.66
C PRO A 139 3.63 9.78 9.54
N GLN A 140 2.51 9.34 8.95
CA GLN A 140 1.43 8.67 9.65
C GLN A 140 1.60 7.15 9.73
N ALA A 141 2.60 6.58 9.01
CA ALA A 141 2.87 5.15 8.96
C ALA A 141 3.51 4.62 10.24
N ASP A 142 3.01 3.52 10.78
CA ASP A 142 3.65 2.74 11.85
C ASP A 142 4.59 1.70 11.28
N ALA A 143 4.15 1.07 10.18
CA ALA A 143 4.97 0.20 9.37
C ALA A 143 4.69 0.42 7.89
N VAL A 144 5.66 0.08 7.05
CA VAL A 144 5.53 0.17 5.59
C VAL A 144 5.75 -1.21 4.97
N LEU A 145 4.83 -1.60 4.10
CA LEU A 145 5.03 -2.66 3.11
C LEU A 145 5.60 -2.01 1.85
N PHE A 146 6.91 -2.08 1.69
CA PHE A 146 7.55 -1.63 0.46
C PHE A 146 7.43 -2.73 -0.60
N ILE A 147 6.71 -2.45 -1.69
CA ILE A 147 6.37 -3.42 -2.72
C ILE A 147 7.15 -3.11 -3.98
N ALA A 148 8.10 -3.97 -4.30
CA ALA A 148 8.78 -4.09 -5.58
C ALA A 148 8.29 -5.36 -6.30
N SER A 149 8.84 -5.70 -7.45
CA SER A 149 8.45 -6.92 -8.17
C SER A 149 9.65 -7.57 -8.84
N VAL A 150 9.59 -8.88 -9.03
CA VAL A 150 10.70 -9.66 -9.60
C VAL A 150 10.82 -9.54 -11.12
N ASP A 151 9.77 -9.12 -11.82
CA ASP A 151 9.70 -8.96 -13.28
C ASP A 151 10.48 -7.74 -13.80
N GLN A 152 10.89 -6.84 -12.91
CA GLN A 152 11.68 -5.66 -13.24
C GLN A 152 12.66 -5.34 -12.12
N PRO A 153 13.92 -5.02 -12.41
CA PRO A 153 14.89 -4.61 -11.39
C PRO A 153 14.37 -3.42 -10.56
N VAL A 154 14.74 -3.39 -9.29
CA VAL A 154 14.42 -2.25 -8.43
C VAL A 154 15.11 -1.00 -8.97
N SER A 155 14.34 0.00 -9.31
CA SER A 155 14.82 1.24 -9.92
C SER A 155 15.52 2.14 -8.89
N ARG A 156 16.35 3.08 -9.39
CA ARG A 156 17.00 4.08 -8.54
C ARG A 156 15.96 4.92 -7.77
N ALA A 157 14.87 5.31 -8.42
CA ALA A 157 13.79 6.07 -7.78
C ALA A 157 13.14 5.30 -6.62
N GLU A 158 12.98 3.98 -6.77
CA GLU A 158 12.47 3.12 -5.69
C GLU A 158 13.46 3.02 -4.53
N LEU A 159 14.76 2.90 -4.80
CA LEU A 159 15.79 2.85 -3.77
C LEU A 159 15.91 4.18 -3.01
N ASP A 160 15.81 5.31 -3.71
CA ASP A 160 15.84 6.64 -3.10
C ASP A 160 14.58 6.84 -2.22
N PHE A 161 13.42 6.43 -2.71
CA PHE A 161 12.18 6.46 -1.95
C PHE A 161 12.22 5.54 -0.72
N LEU A 162 12.84 4.38 -0.84
CA LEU A 162 13.04 3.46 0.30
C LEU A 162 13.90 4.10 1.41
N ARG A 163 14.91 4.89 1.03
CA ARG A 163 15.69 5.68 2.00
C ARG A 163 14.85 6.77 2.67
N ASP A 164 13.94 7.40 1.92
CA ASP A 164 13.01 8.37 2.48
C ASP A 164 12.06 7.72 3.49
N ILE A 165 11.48 6.56 3.15
CA ILE A 165 10.60 5.79 4.06
C ILE A 165 11.26 5.52 5.40
N ARG A 166 12.55 5.15 5.39
CA ARG A 166 13.32 4.83 6.62
C ARG A 166 13.34 5.97 7.64
N ARG A 167 13.13 7.22 7.20
CA ARG A 167 13.11 8.40 8.10
C ARG A 167 11.82 8.50 8.90
N TYR A 168 10.75 7.86 8.43
CA TYR A 168 9.40 7.99 9.01
C TYR A 168 8.90 6.69 9.63
N ALA A 169 9.14 5.54 8.99
CA ALA A 169 8.61 4.26 9.43
C ALA A 169 9.56 3.54 10.38
N GLY A 170 9.06 3.13 11.54
CA GLY A 170 9.81 2.33 12.52
C GLY A 170 10.08 0.91 12.04
N LYS A 171 9.23 0.36 11.16
CA LYS A 171 9.38 -0.96 10.55
C LYS A 171 9.11 -0.91 9.05
N ILE A 172 9.97 -1.60 8.28
CA ILE A 172 9.82 -1.78 6.84
C ILE A 172 9.87 -3.27 6.52
N PHE A 173 8.84 -3.74 5.83
CA PHE A 173 8.79 -5.08 5.24
C PHE A 173 8.88 -4.94 3.73
N CYS A 174 9.81 -5.64 3.10
CA CYS A 174 9.96 -5.59 1.65
C CYS A 174 9.30 -6.81 1.01
N LEU A 175 8.40 -6.57 0.08
CA LEU A 175 7.76 -7.60 -0.73
C LEU A 175 8.31 -7.56 -2.15
N LEU A 176 8.81 -8.69 -2.65
CA LEU A 176 9.17 -8.89 -4.05
C LEU A 176 8.04 -9.68 -4.71
N ASN A 177 7.09 -8.94 -5.25
CA ASN A 177 5.85 -9.47 -5.82
C ASN A 177 6.05 -10.04 -7.23
N LYS A 178 5.02 -10.73 -7.74
CA LYS A 178 4.92 -11.33 -9.07
C LYS A 178 5.91 -12.48 -9.29
N THR A 179 6.18 -13.28 -8.27
CA THR A 179 7.06 -14.46 -8.39
C THR A 179 6.57 -15.46 -9.43
N ASP A 180 5.28 -15.45 -9.72
CA ASP A 180 4.61 -16.26 -10.73
C ASP A 180 4.89 -15.84 -12.18
N TYR A 181 5.63 -14.75 -12.42
CA TYR A 181 5.97 -14.26 -13.76
C TYR A 181 7.27 -14.82 -14.31
N LEU A 182 8.14 -15.36 -13.45
CA LEU A 182 9.46 -15.85 -13.79
C LEU A 182 9.58 -17.35 -13.57
N ARG A 183 10.46 -18.01 -14.35
CA ARG A 183 10.88 -19.39 -14.10
C ARG A 183 11.83 -19.45 -12.91
N ALA A 184 12.01 -20.60 -12.30
CA ALA A 184 12.73 -20.78 -11.06
C ALA A 184 14.17 -20.19 -11.08
N GLU A 185 14.91 -20.39 -12.16
CA GLU A 185 16.28 -19.88 -12.32
C GLU A 185 16.32 -18.34 -12.40
N GLU A 186 15.48 -17.75 -13.25
CA GLU A 186 15.34 -16.30 -13.41
C GLU A 186 14.87 -15.64 -12.10
N LEU A 187 13.99 -16.34 -11.38
CA LEU A 187 13.48 -15.88 -10.08
C LEU A 187 14.60 -15.77 -9.06
N GLN A 188 15.47 -16.79 -8.95
CA GLN A 188 16.58 -16.78 -8.00
C GLN A 188 17.56 -15.63 -8.27
N GLU A 189 17.90 -15.37 -9.55
CA GLU A 189 18.76 -14.24 -9.92
C GLU A 189 18.12 -12.91 -9.55
N SER A 190 16.85 -12.70 -9.93
CA SER A 190 16.11 -11.47 -9.66
C SER A 190 15.98 -11.20 -8.16
N LEU A 191 15.69 -12.24 -7.37
CA LEU A 191 15.62 -12.15 -5.91
C LEU A 191 16.97 -11.74 -5.32
N ALA A 192 18.06 -12.44 -5.69
CA ALA A 192 19.39 -12.15 -5.17
C ALA A 192 19.85 -10.73 -5.50
N PHE A 193 19.54 -10.23 -6.70
CA PHE A 193 19.84 -8.87 -7.12
C PHE A 193 19.04 -7.85 -6.30
N SER A 194 17.72 -8.04 -6.22
CA SER A 194 16.81 -7.09 -5.55
C SER A 194 17.08 -7.02 -4.05
N VAL A 195 17.32 -8.16 -3.39
CA VAL A 195 17.66 -8.22 -1.97
C VAL A 195 18.94 -7.44 -1.69
N ARG A 196 20.00 -7.63 -2.49
CA ARG A 196 21.26 -6.88 -2.35
C ARG A 196 21.05 -5.38 -2.51
N ALA A 197 20.28 -4.97 -3.52
CA ALA A 197 20.01 -3.56 -3.79
C ALA A 197 19.24 -2.89 -2.64
N ILE A 198 18.21 -3.56 -2.11
CA ILE A 198 17.38 -3.11 -0.99
C ILE A 198 18.22 -2.96 0.27
N ARG A 199 18.98 -4.01 0.66
CA ARG A 199 19.84 -4.00 1.84
C ARG A 199 20.91 -2.91 1.77
N LYS A 200 21.55 -2.75 0.60
CA LYS A 200 22.51 -1.67 0.37
C LYS A 200 21.86 -0.29 0.50
N ALA A 201 20.65 -0.10 0.00
CA ALA A 201 19.93 1.18 0.10
C ALA A 201 19.56 1.52 1.55
N LEU A 202 19.19 0.53 2.35
CA LEU A 202 18.84 0.69 3.75
C LEU A 202 20.05 0.66 4.70
N GLY A 203 21.23 0.24 4.22
CA GLY A 203 22.46 0.14 5.01
C GLY A 203 22.36 -0.87 6.15
N THR A 204 21.57 -1.94 5.97
CA THR A 204 21.39 -3.02 6.95
C THR A 204 21.00 -4.31 6.26
N ASP A 205 21.48 -5.43 6.79
CA ASP A 205 21.11 -6.78 6.34
C ASP A 205 19.86 -7.30 7.03
N ASP A 206 19.46 -6.69 8.14
CA ASP A 206 18.29 -7.06 8.95
C ASP A 206 17.00 -6.42 8.42
N VAL A 207 16.72 -6.63 7.13
CA VAL A 207 15.46 -6.25 6.51
C VAL A 207 14.76 -7.49 6.00
N PRO A 208 13.56 -7.77 6.51
CA PRO A 208 12.78 -8.90 6.01
C PRO A 208 12.34 -8.64 4.56
N VAL A 209 12.73 -9.52 3.65
CA VAL A 209 12.36 -9.48 2.24
C VAL A 209 11.62 -10.77 1.90
N PHE A 210 10.38 -10.63 1.45
CA PHE A 210 9.48 -11.75 1.18
C PHE A 210 9.17 -11.85 -0.31
N PRO A 211 9.56 -12.95 -1.00
CA PRO A 211 9.06 -13.23 -2.34
C PRO A 211 7.59 -13.68 -2.25
N VAL A 212 6.72 -13.06 -3.05
CA VAL A 212 5.29 -13.33 -3.02
C VAL A 212 4.67 -13.30 -4.43
N SER A 213 3.58 -14.04 -4.62
CA SER A 213 2.64 -13.82 -5.72
C SER A 213 1.29 -13.38 -5.16
N ALA A 214 1.08 -12.08 -5.10
CA ALA A 214 -0.20 -11.53 -4.63
C ALA A 214 -1.39 -11.99 -5.48
N ARG A 215 -1.16 -12.22 -6.78
CA ARG A 215 -2.19 -12.73 -7.70
C ARG A 215 -2.62 -14.14 -7.31
N LEU A 216 -1.67 -15.05 -7.15
CA LEU A 216 -1.97 -16.43 -6.77
C LEU A 216 -2.55 -16.52 -5.34
N ALA A 217 -2.01 -15.73 -4.42
CA ALA A 217 -2.53 -15.67 -3.04
C ALA A 217 -4.00 -15.20 -3.01
N LEU A 218 -4.36 -14.18 -3.79
CA LEU A 218 -5.75 -13.72 -3.91
C LEU A 218 -6.64 -14.80 -4.52
N GLN A 219 -6.21 -15.40 -5.63
CA GLN A 219 -6.96 -16.48 -6.28
C GLN A 219 -7.18 -17.68 -5.34
N GLY A 220 -6.15 -18.07 -4.58
CA GLY A 220 -6.26 -19.16 -3.61
C GLY A 220 -7.26 -18.90 -2.51
N LYS A 221 -7.27 -17.68 -1.97
CA LYS A 221 -8.24 -17.30 -0.94
C LYS A 221 -9.66 -17.24 -1.49
N MET A 222 -9.86 -16.70 -2.68
CA MET A 222 -11.17 -16.63 -3.34
C MET A 222 -11.69 -18.01 -3.77
N GLY A 223 -10.78 -18.90 -4.22
CA GLY A 223 -11.13 -20.25 -4.67
C GLY A 223 -11.16 -21.32 -3.56
N ASN A 224 -10.94 -20.98 -2.30
CA ASN A 224 -10.74 -21.92 -1.19
C ASN A 224 -9.70 -23.01 -1.49
N ASN A 225 -8.67 -22.69 -2.29
CA ASN A 225 -7.60 -23.62 -2.65
C ASN A 225 -6.31 -23.35 -1.86
N PRO A 226 -6.01 -24.13 -0.79
CA PRO A 226 -4.85 -23.90 0.06
C PRO A 226 -3.51 -24.09 -0.65
N ALA A 227 -3.44 -24.86 -1.75
CA ALA A 227 -2.21 -25.10 -2.50
C ALA A 227 -1.63 -23.86 -3.19
N SER A 228 -2.40 -22.78 -3.36
CA SER A 228 -1.93 -21.52 -3.93
C SER A 228 -1.46 -20.51 -2.87
N LEU A 229 -1.41 -20.92 -1.61
CA LEU A 229 -0.99 -20.10 -0.46
C LEU A 229 0.42 -20.46 0.06
N SER A 230 1.02 -21.51 -0.51
CA SER A 230 2.37 -22.01 -0.16
C SER A 230 3.50 -21.31 -0.91
#